data_29e57b2678a97c0b2c29bb1fb2145dff
#
_entry.id   29e57b2678a97c0b2c29bb1fb2145dff
#
_cell.length_a   1.000
_cell.length_b   1.000
_cell.length_c   1.000
_cell.angle_alpha   90.00
_cell.angle_beta   90.00
_cell.angle_gamma   90.00
#
_symmetry.space_group_name_H-M   'P 1'
#
loop_
_entity.id
_entity.type
_entity.pdbx_description
1 polymer ?
#
loop_
_entity_poly.entity_id
_entity_poly.type
_entity_poly.pdbx_seq_one_letter_code
_entity_poly.pdbx_strand_id
1 'polypeptide(L)'
;MPNTHDFGPLVHISAEAVGNPGQRRFRLRALNSASESAILWLEKEQLSALGEAIESVLSAEEYVHQPLTADDTEPEPVFPLRPTVEIQLVQLSMGVNSESRRIVLIAADGPQGEDETHGVTMEFDYRNGFELRSQISRVVAAGRPPCPLCTAPMDPAGHVCVKKNGHQPH
;
A
#
# COMPACT_ATOMS: atom_id res chain seq x y z
N MET A 1 0.09 28.40 0.03
CA MET A 1 -0.83 27.29 0.24
C MET A 1 -0.18 25.98 -0.21
N PRO A 2 -0.38 24.90 0.54
CA PRO A 2 0.16 23.61 0.10
C PRO A 2 -0.47 23.22 -1.23
N ASN A 3 0.33 22.64 -2.10
CA ASN A 3 -0.12 22.16 -3.40
C ASN A 3 -0.74 20.77 -3.21
N THR A 4 -2.05 20.70 -3.18
CA THR A 4 -2.76 19.43 -3.04
C THR A 4 -3.48 19.08 -4.33
N HIS A 5 -3.24 17.88 -4.84
CA HIS A 5 -3.93 17.35 -6.00
C HIS A 5 -4.98 16.35 -5.56
N ASP A 6 -6.23 16.57 -5.97
CA ASP A 6 -7.33 15.67 -5.66
C ASP A 6 -7.56 14.73 -6.84
N PHE A 7 -7.24 13.45 -6.64
CA PHE A 7 -7.47 12.41 -7.63
C PHE A 7 -8.92 11.91 -7.65
N GLY A 8 -9.67 12.17 -6.58
CA GLY A 8 -11.02 11.63 -6.44
C GLY A 8 -11.02 10.11 -6.36
N PRO A 9 -12.12 9.48 -6.82
CA PRO A 9 -12.22 8.02 -6.82
C PRO A 9 -11.18 7.38 -7.75
N LEU A 10 -10.46 6.40 -7.23
CA LEU A 10 -9.46 5.66 -8.00
C LEU A 10 -10.12 4.47 -8.70
N VAL A 11 -9.62 4.15 -9.89
CA VAL A 11 -9.96 2.90 -10.57
C VAL A 11 -8.98 1.79 -10.20
N HIS A 12 -7.77 2.14 -9.74
CA HIS A 12 -6.76 1.17 -9.35
C HIS A 12 -5.79 1.78 -8.33
N ILE A 13 -5.41 0.99 -7.34
CA ILE A 13 -4.33 1.31 -6.42
C ILE A 13 -3.59 0.02 -6.09
N SER A 14 -2.27 0.07 -6.11
CA SER A 14 -1.44 -1.09 -5.85
C SER A 14 -0.20 -0.72 -5.05
N ALA A 15 0.36 -1.71 -4.35
CA ALA A 15 1.61 -1.58 -3.62
C ALA A 15 2.65 -2.49 -4.25
N GLU A 16 3.88 -1.99 -4.37
CA GLU A 16 4.97 -2.80 -4.90
C GLU A 16 6.31 -2.43 -4.27
N ALA A 17 7.25 -3.36 -4.36
CA ALA A 17 8.62 -3.15 -3.95
C ALA A 17 9.50 -3.04 -5.19
N VAL A 18 10.44 -2.10 -5.19
CA VAL A 18 11.37 -1.88 -6.29
C VAL A 18 12.79 -2.05 -5.77
N GLY A 19 13.59 -2.87 -6.46
CA GLY A 19 14.97 -3.13 -6.11
C GLY A 19 15.19 -4.54 -5.59
N ASN A 20 16.44 -4.82 -5.20
CA ASN A 20 16.84 -6.14 -4.70
C ASN A 20 16.51 -6.31 -3.22
N PRO A 21 16.35 -7.56 -2.73
CA PRO A 21 16.15 -7.81 -1.30
C PRO A 21 17.20 -7.12 -0.46
N GLY A 22 16.77 -6.42 0.59
CA GLY A 22 17.64 -5.63 1.47
C GLY A 22 17.87 -4.20 1.00
N GLN A 23 17.56 -3.89 -0.24
CA GLN A 23 17.71 -2.55 -0.80
C GLN A 23 16.42 -2.08 -1.47
N ARG A 24 15.29 -2.66 -1.09
CA ARG A 24 14.00 -2.35 -1.72
C ARG A 24 13.44 -1.03 -1.23
N ARG A 25 12.88 -0.28 -2.17
CA ARG A 25 12.02 0.84 -1.89
C ARG A 25 10.59 0.40 -2.12
N PHE A 26 9.68 0.95 -1.35
CA PHE A 26 8.26 0.63 -1.48
C PHE A 26 7.52 1.81 -2.06
N ARG A 27 6.52 1.52 -2.89
CA ARG A 27 5.69 2.57 -3.46
C ARG A 27 4.24 2.11 -3.61
N LEU A 28 3.35 3.10 -3.58
CA LEU A 28 1.97 2.94 -4.00
C LEU A 28 1.83 3.56 -5.38
N ARG A 29 1.09 2.90 -6.24
CA ARG A 29 0.72 3.43 -7.55
C ARG A 29 -0.78 3.54 -7.61
N ALA A 30 -1.27 4.70 -8.00
CA ALA A 30 -2.70 5.00 -8.06
C ALA A 30 -3.07 5.53 -9.43
N LEU A 31 -4.27 5.20 -9.89
CA LEU A 31 -4.78 5.64 -11.19
C LEU A 31 -6.27 5.96 -11.04
N ASN A 32 -6.70 7.11 -11.56
CA ASN A 32 -8.11 7.48 -11.60
C ASN A 32 -8.69 7.32 -13.00
N SER A 33 -9.99 7.58 -13.15
CA SER A 33 -10.69 7.43 -14.43
C SER A 33 -10.28 8.48 -15.47
N ALA A 34 -9.66 9.56 -15.03
CA ALA A 34 -9.14 10.59 -15.93
C ALA A 34 -7.72 10.30 -16.43
N SER A 35 -7.20 9.10 -16.15
CA SER A 35 -5.83 8.67 -16.48
C SER A 35 -4.76 9.48 -15.76
N GLU A 36 -5.11 10.13 -14.67
CA GLU A 36 -4.12 10.73 -13.78
C GLU A 36 -3.56 9.65 -12.87
N SER A 37 -2.26 9.69 -12.63
CA SER A 37 -1.58 8.70 -11.81
C SER A 37 -0.71 9.34 -10.75
N ALA A 38 -0.54 8.63 -9.65
CA ALA A 38 0.33 9.04 -8.57
C ALA A 38 1.28 7.92 -8.20
N ILE A 39 2.51 8.28 -7.86
CA ILE A 39 3.49 7.38 -7.27
C ILE A 39 3.86 7.96 -5.91
N LEU A 40 3.62 7.17 -4.86
CA LEU A 40 3.90 7.57 -3.49
C LEU A 40 4.98 6.63 -2.94
N TRP A 41 6.19 7.15 -2.78
CA TRP A 41 7.29 6.39 -2.18
C TRP A 41 7.18 6.47 -0.66
N LEU A 42 7.32 5.33 0.00
CA LEU A 42 7.16 5.28 1.45
C LEU A 42 8.06 4.21 2.07
N GLU A 43 8.22 4.32 3.39
CA GLU A 43 9.01 3.36 4.15
C GLU A 43 8.17 2.13 4.49
N LYS A 44 8.86 1.04 4.81
CA LYS A 44 8.22 -0.23 5.16
C LYS A 44 7.24 -0.07 6.31
N GLU A 45 7.60 0.69 7.33
CA GLU A 45 6.78 0.92 8.51
C GLU A 45 5.50 1.69 8.15
N GLN A 46 5.61 2.67 7.25
CA GLN A 46 4.46 3.41 6.75
C GLN A 46 3.53 2.50 5.97
N LEU A 47 4.09 1.65 5.12
CA LEU A 47 3.31 0.70 4.32
C LEU A 47 2.59 -0.31 5.22
N SER A 48 3.28 -0.86 6.21
CA SER A 48 2.70 -1.80 7.16
C SER A 48 1.56 -1.15 7.95
N ALA A 49 1.78 0.08 8.42
CA ALA A 49 0.75 0.82 9.16
C ALA A 49 -0.48 1.09 8.30
N LEU A 50 -0.29 1.39 7.01
CA LEU A 50 -1.40 1.57 6.08
C LEU A 50 -2.20 0.28 5.94
N GLY A 51 -1.54 -0.86 5.78
CA GLY A 51 -2.20 -2.16 5.70
C GLY A 51 -3.04 -2.47 6.94
N GLU A 52 -2.49 -2.21 8.13
CA GLU A 52 -3.21 -2.42 9.39
C GLU A 52 -4.42 -1.49 9.50
N ALA A 53 -4.27 -0.24 9.10
CA ALA A 53 -5.36 0.72 9.14
C ALA A 53 -6.49 0.33 8.19
N ILE A 54 -6.16 -0.14 7.00
CA ILE A 54 -7.17 -0.63 6.05
C ILE A 54 -7.90 -1.84 6.63
N GLU A 55 -7.18 -2.77 7.22
CA GLU A 55 -7.79 -3.95 7.84
C GLU A 55 -8.77 -3.56 8.94
N SER A 56 -8.39 -2.60 9.78
CA SER A 56 -9.27 -2.09 10.83
C SER A 56 -10.56 -1.49 10.28
N VAL A 57 -10.46 -0.74 9.18
CA VAL A 57 -11.63 -0.17 8.52
C VAL A 57 -12.53 -1.27 7.96
N LEU A 58 -11.97 -2.22 7.23
CA LEU A 58 -12.75 -3.30 6.63
C LEU A 58 -13.46 -4.13 7.69
N SER A 59 -12.81 -4.37 8.82
CA SER A 59 -13.40 -5.09 9.94
C SER A 59 -14.54 -4.28 10.58
N ALA A 60 -14.32 -2.99 10.83
CA ALA A 60 -15.32 -2.11 11.44
C ALA A 60 -16.54 -1.94 10.54
N GLU A 61 -16.34 -1.91 9.24
CA GLU A 61 -17.43 -1.78 8.25
C GLU A 61 -18.04 -3.13 7.85
N GLU A 62 -17.61 -4.20 8.48
CA GLU A 62 -18.12 -5.55 8.26
C GLU A 62 -18.02 -5.98 6.79
N TYR A 63 -16.91 -5.63 6.15
CA TYR A 63 -16.69 -5.95 4.74
C TYR A 63 -16.52 -7.46 4.55
N VAL A 64 -17.25 -8.00 3.58
CA VAL A 64 -17.13 -9.39 3.15
C VAL A 64 -16.58 -9.40 1.73
N HIS A 65 -15.40 -9.99 1.57
CA HIS A 65 -14.76 -10.05 0.27
C HIS A 65 -15.35 -11.15 -0.59
N GLN A 66 -15.73 -10.78 -1.81
CA GLN A 66 -16.18 -11.73 -2.82
C GLN A 66 -15.16 -11.74 -3.95
N PRO A 67 -14.42 -12.84 -4.13
CA PRO A 67 -13.46 -12.92 -5.22
C PRO A 67 -14.16 -12.74 -6.58
N LEU A 68 -13.47 -12.05 -7.49
CA LEU A 68 -13.97 -11.90 -8.84
C LEU A 68 -13.90 -13.25 -9.55
N THR A 69 -14.93 -13.58 -10.35
CA THR A 69 -14.88 -14.73 -11.23
C THR A 69 -14.03 -14.40 -12.47
N ALA A 70 -13.70 -15.41 -13.25
CA ALA A 70 -12.94 -15.18 -14.49
C ALA A 70 -13.65 -14.21 -15.44
N ASP A 71 -15.00 -14.20 -15.43
CA ASP A 71 -15.79 -13.30 -16.26
C ASP A 71 -15.78 -11.85 -15.77
N ASP A 72 -15.51 -11.65 -14.48
CA ASP A 72 -15.51 -10.33 -13.85
C ASP A 72 -14.11 -9.73 -13.75
N THR A 73 -13.08 -10.47 -14.15
CA THR A 73 -11.70 -10.02 -14.05
C THR A 73 -11.43 -8.95 -15.10
N GLU A 74 -11.10 -7.74 -14.65
CA GLU A 74 -10.70 -6.67 -15.54
C GLU A 74 -9.20 -6.82 -15.88
N PRO A 75 -8.78 -6.42 -17.10
CA PRO A 75 -7.36 -6.40 -17.43
C PRO A 75 -6.62 -5.40 -16.54
N GLU A 76 -5.33 -5.65 -16.31
CA GLU A 76 -4.52 -4.71 -15.55
C GLU A 76 -4.51 -3.35 -16.24
N PRO A 77 -4.68 -2.27 -15.46
CA PRO A 77 -4.68 -0.94 -16.05
C PRO A 77 -3.29 -0.56 -16.56
N VAL A 78 -3.27 0.20 -17.64
CA VAL A 78 -2.03 0.73 -18.19
C VAL A 78 -1.77 2.09 -17.52
N PHE A 79 -0.65 2.19 -16.83
CA PHE A 79 -0.24 3.46 -16.23
C PHE A 79 0.43 4.36 -17.27
N PRO A 80 0.17 5.68 -17.19
CA PRO A 80 0.88 6.62 -18.04
C PRO A 80 2.39 6.56 -17.82
N LEU A 81 3.18 6.87 -18.84
CA LEU A 81 4.64 6.88 -18.73
C LEU A 81 5.15 7.87 -17.68
N ARG A 82 4.43 8.98 -17.50
CA ARG A 82 4.77 9.98 -16.49
C ARG A 82 3.64 10.10 -15.50
N PRO A 83 3.94 10.02 -14.19
CA PRO A 83 2.90 10.24 -13.18
C PRO A 83 2.50 11.70 -13.14
N THR A 84 1.24 11.95 -12.78
CA THR A 84 0.75 13.30 -12.51
C THR A 84 1.42 13.87 -11.26
N VAL A 85 1.59 13.02 -10.23
CA VAL A 85 2.28 13.37 -8.98
C VAL A 85 3.20 12.21 -8.60
N GLU A 86 4.42 12.55 -8.22
CA GLU A 86 5.35 11.60 -7.63
C GLU A 86 6.00 12.25 -6.43
N ILE A 87 5.79 11.69 -5.24
CA ILE A 87 6.30 12.25 -3.98
C ILE A 87 6.89 11.17 -3.08
N GLN A 88 7.83 11.59 -2.22
CA GLN A 88 8.29 10.81 -1.09
C GLN A 88 7.38 11.13 0.10
N LEU A 89 6.69 10.15 0.59
CA LEU A 89 5.67 10.32 1.61
C LEU A 89 6.29 10.65 2.97
N VAL A 90 5.82 11.71 3.58
CA VAL A 90 6.20 12.12 4.95
C VAL A 90 5.01 11.97 5.87
N GLN A 91 3.81 12.37 5.43
CA GLN A 91 2.60 12.24 6.20
C GLN A 91 1.56 11.44 5.44
N LEU A 92 0.85 10.60 6.17
CA LEU A 92 -0.22 9.78 5.64
C LEU A 92 -1.37 9.77 6.61
N SER A 93 -2.54 10.14 6.15
CA SER A 93 -3.78 10.11 6.93
C SER A 93 -4.83 9.33 6.18
N MET A 94 -5.69 8.64 6.92
CA MET A 94 -6.74 7.84 6.32
C MET A 94 -8.06 8.10 7.03
N GLY A 95 -9.10 8.22 6.24
CA GLY A 95 -10.46 8.34 6.74
C GLY A 95 -11.40 7.40 6.01
N VAL A 96 -12.65 7.39 6.43
CA VAL A 96 -13.68 6.52 5.86
C VAL A 96 -14.90 7.36 5.58
N ASN A 97 -15.47 7.16 4.39
CA ASN A 97 -16.80 7.66 4.06
C ASN A 97 -17.74 6.46 4.02
N SER A 98 -18.51 6.27 5.11
CA SER A 98 -19.41 5.11 5.23
C SER A 98 -20.60 5.19 4.27
N GLU A 99 -21.02 6.38 3.87
CA GLU A 99 -22.12 6.55 2.93
C GLU A 99 -21.74 6.06 1.53
N SER A 100 -20.58 6.48 1.05
CA SER A 100 -20.08 6.05 -0.26
C SER A 100 -19.33 4.71 -0.20
N ARG A 101 -19.08 4.20 1.00
CA ARG A 101 -18.31 2.99 1.25
C ARG A 101 -16.93 3.06 0.61
N ARG A 102 -16.21 4.14 0.92
CA ARG A 102 -14.87 4.40 0.39
C ARG A 102 -13.92 4.78 1.50
N ILE A 103 -12.67 4.41 1.28
CA ILE A 103 -11.56 4.83 2.11
C ILE A 103 -10.95 6.07 1.47
N VAL A 104 -10.71 7.10 2.28
CA VAL A 104 -10.08 8.36 1.83
C VAL A 104 -8.64 8.36 2.33
N LEU A 105 -7.70 8.56 1.41
CA LEU A 105 -6.29 8.61 1.72
C LEU A 105 -5.76 10.01 1.43
N ILE A 106 -5.08 10.58 2.40
CA ILE A 106 -4.45 11.90 2.29
C ILE A 106 -2.96 11.71 2.56
N ALA A 107 -2.13 12.06 1.58
CA ALA A 107 -0.70 11.88 1.66
C ALA A 107 0.02 13.17 1.31
N ALA A 108 1.16 13.41 1.95
CA ALA A 108 1.93 14.62 1.72
C ALA A 108 3.43 14.34 1.87
N ASP A 109 4.24 15.15 1.19
CA ASP A 109 5.69 15.06 1.23
C ASP A 109 6.33 16.00 2.27
N GLY A 110 5.55 16.57 3.13
CA GLY A 110 6.03 17.43 4.20
C GLY A 110 4.94 17.74 5.22
N PRO A 111 5.27 18.55 6.23
CA PRO A 111 4.32 18.93 7.27
C PRO A 111 3.15 19.74 6.70
N GLN A 112 1.97 19.57 7.30
CA GLN A 112 0.80 20.35 6.92
C GLN A 112 1.03 21.84 7.19
N GLY A 113 0.60 22.66 6.24
CA GLY A 113 0.65 24.09 6.39
C GLY A 113 1.90 24.77 5.84
N GLU A 114 2.88 24.01 5.37
CA GLU A 114 4.04 24.58 4.70
C GLU A 114 3.74 24.80 3.21
N ASP A 115 4.16 25.95 2.68
CA ASP A 115 3.83 26.37 1.33
C ASP A 115 4.43 25.46 0.25
N GLU A 116 5.55 24.81 0.55
CA GLU A 116 6.26 23.94 -0.38
C GLU A 116 5.84 22.48 -0.30
N THR A 117 4.89 22.15 0.57
CA THR A 117 4.41 20.79 0.72
C THR A 117 3.49 20.41 -0.43
N HIS A 118 3.77 19.28 -1.05
CA HIS A 118 2.92 18.68 -2.06
C HIS A 118 2.10 17.55 -1.43
N GLY A 119 0.83 17.52 -1.75
CA GLY A 119 -0.06 16.51 -1.20
C GLY A 119 -0.99 15.94 -2.24
N VAL A 120 -1.56 14.80 -1.92
CA VAL A 120 -2.57 14.14 -2.74
C VAL A 120 -3.71 13.68 -1.86
N THR A 121 -4.93 13.76 -2.40
CA THR A 121 -6.11 13.17 -1.81
C THR A 121 -6.70 12.20 -2.82
N MET A 122 -7.06 11.01 -2.36
CA MET A 122 -7.63 9.99 -3.20
C MET A 122 -8.59 9.13 -2.41
N GLU A 123 -9.50 8.50 -3.10
CA GLU A 123 -10.41 7.57 -2.45
C GLU A 123 -10.58 6.30 -3.27
N PHE A 124 -10.83 5.20 -2.59
CA PHE A 124 -11.03 3.91 -3.23
C PHE A 124 -12.05 3.10 -2.44
N ASP A 125 -12.71 2.17 -3.13
CA ASP A 125 -13.74 1.35 -2.50
C ASP A 125 -13.12 0.28 -1.59
N TYR A 126 -13.99 -0.41 -0.84
CA TYR A 126 -13.52 -1.43 0.11
C TYR A 126 -12.90 -2.64 -0.58
N ARG A 127 -13.33 -2.97 -1.79
CA ARG A 127 -12.70 -4.05 -2.57
C ARG A 127 -11.26 -3.71 -2.91
N ASN A 128 -11.03 -2.52 -3.42
CA ASN A 128 -9.67 -2.04 -3.70
C ASN A 128 -8.84 -1.97 -2.41
N GLY A 129 -9.46 -1.58 -1.31
CA GLY A 129 -8.82 -1.58 0.00
C GLY A 129 -8.38 -2.98 0.42
N PHE A 130 -9.25 -3.96 0.26
CA PHE A 130 -8.93 -5.35 0.58
C PHE A 130 -7.77 -5.87 -0.27
N GLU A 131 -7.81 -5.63 -1.56
CA GLU A 131 -6.75 -6.07 -2.47
C GLU A 131 -5.43 -5.37 -2.17
N LEU A 132 -5.48 -4.08 -1.88
CA LEU A 132 -4.30 -3.32 -1.48
C LEU A 132 -3.69 -3.88 -0.20
N ARG A 133 -4.51 -4.14 0.83
CA ARG A 133 -4.03 -4.75 2.08
C ARG A 133 -3.35 -6.08 1.83
N SER A 134 -3.93 -6.91 0.97
CA SER A 134 -3.36 -8.22 0.63
C SER A 134 -2.01 -8.06 -0.07
N GLN A 135 -1.90 -7.11 -0.98
CA GLN A 135 -0.63 -6.81 -1.66
C GLN A 135 0.41 -6.29 -0.67
N ILE A 136 0.02 -5.39 0.22
CA ILE A 136 0.93 -4.85 1.25
C ILE A 136 1.52 -5.99 2.08
N SER A 137 0.69 -6.92 2.54
CA SER A 137 1.16 -8.07 3.32
C SER A 137 2.19 -8.89 2.55
N ARG A 138 1.94 -9.15 1.28
CA ARG A 138 2.88 -9.92 0.44
C ARG A 138 4.17 -9.15 0.19
N VAL A 139 4.07 -7.87 -0.12
CA VAL A 139 5.22 -7.03 -0.45
C VAL A 139 6.12 -6.84 0.77
N VAL A 140 5.54 -6.62 1.93
CA VAL A 140 6.29 -6.47 3.18
C VAL A 140 6.98 -7.79 3.56
N ALA A 141 6.28 -8.92 3.44
CA ALA A 141 6.85 -10.23 3.73
C ALA A 141 7.97 -10.59 2.75
N ALA A 142 7.80 -10.30 1.46
CA ALA A 142 8.78 -10.61 0.42
C ALA A 142 10.05 -9.77 0.56
N GLY A 143 10.00 -8.62 1.24
CA GLY A 143 11.17 -7.78 1.50
C GLY A 143 12.13 -8.38 2.53
N ARG A 144 11.73 -9.44 3.23
CA ARG A 144 12.57 -10.12 4.21
C ARG A 144 13.44 -11.16 3.51
N PRO A 145 14.74 -11.25 3.85
CA PRO A 145 15.56 -12.31 3.27
C PRO A 145 15.01 -13.68 3.67
N PRO A 146 15.00 -14.66 2.75
CA PRO A 146 14.54 -15.99 3.08
C PRO A 146 15.53 -16.72 3.97
N CYS A 147 15.02 -17.52 4.90
CA CYS A 147 15.88 -18.38 5.71
C CYS A 147 16.51 -19.46 4.81
N PRO A 148 17.83 -19.67 4.88
CA PRO A 148 18.48 -20.67 4.04
C PRO A 148 18.06 -22.11 4.33
N LEU A 149 17.42 -22.36 5.49
CA LEU A 149 16.99 -23.70 5.86
C LEU A 149 15.52 -23.96 5.56
N CYS A 150 14.63 -23.04 5.90
CA CYS A 150 13.18 -23.24 5.76
C CYS A 150 12.54 -22.36 4.71
N THR A 151 13.27 -21.43 4.10
CA THR A 151 12.80 -20.47 3.10
C THR A 151 11.72 -19.50 3.60
N ALA A 152 11.36 -19.55 4.88
CA ALA A 152 10.42 -18.59 5.46
C ALA A 152 11.11 -17.21 5.58
N PRO A 153 10.33 -16.12 5.50
CA PRO A 153 10.90 -14.78 5.69
C PRO A 153 11.55 -14.62 7.05
N MET A 154 12.73 -14.01 7.08
CA MET A 154 13.48 -13.75 8.31
C MET A 154 13.31 -12.29 8.73
N ASP A 155 13.07 -12.07 10.03
CA ASP A 155 13.11 -10.73 10.60
C ASP A 155 14.58 -10.32 10.81
N PRO A 156 14.88 -8.99 10.80
CA PRO A 156 16.24 -8.51 11.11
C PRO A 156 16.74 -8.97 12.47
N ALA A 157 15.84 -9.20 13.43
CA ALA A 157 16.17 -9.72 14.75
C ALA A 157 16.33 -11.23 14.79
N GLY A 158 16.17 -11.92 13.65
CA GLY A 158 16.19 -13.37 13.54
C GLY A 158 14.79 -13.97 13.62
N HIS A 159 14.73 -15.30 13.49
CA HIS A 159 13.46 -16.02 13.63
C HIS A 159 13.73 -17.43 14.14
N VAL A 160 12.69 -18.07 14.64
CA VAL A 160 12.76 -19.48 15.04
C VAL A 160 12.58 -20.34 13.80
N CYS A 161 13.63 -21.06 13.42
CA CYS A 161 13.60 -21.94 12.26
C CYS A 161 13.09 -23.32 12.65
N VAL A 162 11.95 -23.74 12.10
CA VAL A 162 11.35 -25.05 12.40
C VAL A 162 12.24 -26.22 11.98
N LYS A 163 13.10 -26.01 10.96
CA LYS A 163 14.01 -27.07 10.52
C LYS A 163 15.21 -27.26 11.41
N LYS A 164 15.44 -26.34 12.34
CA LYS A 164 16.46 -26.52 13.38
C LYS A 164 15.89 -27.19 14.62
N ASN A 165 14.64 -27.56 14.61
CA ASN A 165 13.96 -28.29 15.69
C ASN A 165 14.04 -27.62 17.07
N GLY A 166 14.27 -26.33 17.11
CA GLY A 166 14.38 -25.62 18.36
C GLY A 166 15.56 -26.01 19.24
N HIS A 167 16.50 -26.79 18.72
CA HIS A 167 17.65 -27.24 19.50
C HIS A 167 18.61 -26.12 19.82
N GLN A 168 18.66 -25.12 18.98
CA GLN A 168 19.47 -23.95 19.22
C GLN A 168 18.73 -22.71 18.75
N PRO A 169 18.46 -21.79 19.64
CA PRO A 169 17.95 -20.50 19.22
C PRO A 169 19.03 -19.76 18.45
N HIS A 170 18.64 -19.21 17.35
CA HIS A 170 19.54 -18.48 16.47
C HIS A 170 19.06 -17.09 16.23
#